data_8ec50daaa0dd7b386cfe0936a20da8dd
#
_entry.id   8ec50daaa0dd7b386cfe0936a20da8dd
#
_cell.length_a   1.000
_cell.length_b   1.000
_cell.length_c   1.000
_cell.angle_alpha   90.00
_cell.angle_beta   90.00
_cell.angle_gamma   90.00
#
_symmetry.space_group_name_H-M   'P 1'
#
loop_
_entity.id
_entity.type
_entity.pdbx_description
1 polymer ?
#
loop_
_entity_poly.entity_id
_entity_poly.type
_entity_poly.pdbx_seq_one_letter_code
_entity_poly.pdbx_strand_id
1 'polypeptide(L)'
;MLAEPYITLESYDLQISDVSDIAKVFAQCTKNSDVILLSGSVGAGKTEFARLVIKAKARNENLVIDEVSSPTFSLVQTYDFKYCKISHIDLYRVDSEVELFELGIPDNFVDQITLLEWPEILETKNLLRYVCIKIKEAKKLEGHRDFTIEFFGDSWDDLSGTLLGSRHFNIGKK
;
A
#
# COMPACT_ATOMS: atom_id res chain seq x y z
N MET A 1 17.42 12.00 -10.69
CA MET A 1 17.33 10.59 -11.10
C MET A 1 16.28 9.97 -10.21
N LEU A 2 15.25 9.35 -10.76
CA LEU A 2 14.29 8.56 -9.92
C LEU A 2 15.08 7.39 -9.34
N ALA A 3 14.85 7.06 -8.06
CA ALA A 3 15.46 5.90 -7.44
C ALA A 3 15.03 4.62 -8.18
N GLU A 4 15.99 3.72 -8.43
CA GLU A 4 15.65 2.41 -8.97
C GLU A 4 15.15 1.51 -7.84
N PRO A 5 14.14 0.67 -8.09
CA PRO A 5 13.67 -0.27 -7.08
C PRO A 5 14.76 -1.31 -6.75
N TYR A 6 14.90 -1.62 -5.46
CA TYR A 6 15.74 -2.71 -4.96
C TYR A 6 15.31 -4.06 -5.54
N ILE A 7 14.00 -4.32 -5.53
CA ILE A 7 13.37 -5.50 -6.12
C ILE A 7 12.00 -5.15 -6.69
N THR A 8 11.62 -5.80 -7.77
CA THR A 8 10.28 -5.73 -8.35
C THR A 8 9.66 -7.11 -8.37
N LEU A 9 8.44 -7.23 -7.85
CA LEU A 9 7.63 -8.44 -7.87
C LEU A 9 6.41 -8.22 -8.77
N GLU A 10 6.07 -9.24 -9.56
CA GLU A 10 4.91 -9.19 -10.45
C GLU A 10 3.98 -10.37 -10.20
N SER A 11 2.70 -10.09 -10.23
CA SER A 11 1.64 -11.09 -10.14
C SER A 11 0.50 -10.72 -11.06
N TYR A 12 -0.09 -11.72 -11.70
CA TYR A 12 -1.09 -11.56 -12.72
C TYR A 12 -2.35 -12.37 -12.42
N ASP A 13 -3.48 -11.86 -12.92
CA ASP A 13 -4.77 -12.56 -12.85
C ASP A 13 -5.21 -12.92 -11.41
N LEU A 14 -4.90 -12.04 -10.43
CA LEU A 14 -5.26 -12.22 -9.02
C LEU A 14 -6.76 -12.05 -8.80
N GLN A 15 -7.40 -13.01 -8.18
CA GLN A 15 -8.75 -12.89 -7.66
C GLN A 15 -8.75 -12.25 -6.25
N ILE A 16 -9.90 -11.85 -5.77
CA ILE A 16 -10.02 -11.14 -4.48
C ILE A 16 -9.46 -11.93 -3.28
N SER A 17 -9.53 -13.25 -3.31
CA SER A 17 -8.92 -14.10 -2.28
C SER A 17 -7.40 -14.00 -2.28
N ASP A 18 -6.78 -13.95 -3.46
CA ASP A 18 -5.33 -13.84 -3.61
C ASP A 18 -4.87 -12.45 -3.12
N VAL A 19 -5.61 -11.39 -3.50
CA VAL A 19 -5.38 -10.02 -2.99
C VAL A 19 -5.50 -9.98 -1.46
N SER A 20 -6.46 -10.70 -0.89
CA SER A 20 -6.62 -10.81 0.57
C SER A 20 -5.41 -11.51 1.22
N ASP A 21 -4.85 -12.54 0.60
CA ASP A 21 -3.67 -13.22 1.14
C ASP A 21 -2.43 -12.32 1.07
N ILE A 22 -2.26 -11.57 -0.01
CA ILE A 22 -1.20 -10.55 -0.13
C ILE A 22 -1.36 -9.49 0.96
N ALA A 23 -2.57 -8.98 1.18
CA ALA A 23 -2.84 -7.98 2.22
C ALA A 23 -2.52 -8.49 3.64
N LYS A 24 -2.73 -9.78 3.92
CA LYS A 24 -2.33 -10.41 5.20
C LYS A 24 -0.80 -10.39 5.39
N VAL A 25 -0.04 -10.64 4.32
CA VAL A 25 1.43 -10.56 4.37
C VAL A 25 1.87 -9.13 4.69
N PHE A 26 1.28 -8.12 4.03
CA PHE A 26 1.54 -6.71 4.37
C PHE A 26 1.20 -6.41 5.83
N ALA A 27 0.04 -6.84 6.32
CA ALA A 27 -0.37 -6.63 7.71
C ALA A 27 0.56 -7.28 8.74
N GLN A 28 1.24 -8.37 8.39
CA GLN A 28 2.20 -9.07 9.24
C GLN A 28 3.59 -8.44 9.22
N CYS A 29 4.09 -8.08 8.04
CA CYS A 29 5.49 -7.69 7.85
C CYS A 29 5.73 -6.18 7.94
N THR A 30 4.67 -5.34 7.80
CA THR A 30 4.84 -3.88 7.91
C THR A 30 4.91 -3.41 9.35
N LYS A 31 5.73 -2.39 9.57
CA LYS A 31 6.02 -1.77 10.86
C LYS A 31 5.91 -0.24 10.77
N ASN A 32 5.95 0.44 11.90
CA ASN A 32 5.95 1.90 11.94
C ASN A 32 7.03 2.50 11.04
N SER A 33 6.69 3.61 10.42
CA SER A 33 7.46 4.33 9.40
C SER A 33 7.53 3.65 8.02
N ASP A 34 6.83 2.52 7.81
CA ASP A 34 6.67 1.97 6.47
C ASP A 34 5.61 2.75 5.69
N VAL A 35 5.96 3.12 4.46
CA VAL A 35 5.08 3.84 3.53
C VAL A 35 4.75 2.93 2.35
N ILE A 36 3.45 2.70 2.13
CA ILE A 36 2.92 1.89 1.04
C ILE A 36 2.12 2.81 0.12
N LEU A 37 2.63 3.03 -1.08
CA LEU A 37 2.05 3.86 -2.12
C LEU A 37 1.20 3.00 -3.04
N LEU A 38 -0.07 3.34 -3.22
CA LEU A 38 -1.04 2.62 -4.03
C LEU A 38 -1.39 3.42 -5.27
N SER A 39 -0.94 2.97 -6.45
CA SER A 39 -1.22 3.62 -7.72
C SER A 39 -2.08 2.74 -8.65
N GLY A 40 -2.77 3.38 -9.57
CA GLY A 40 -3.67 2.71 -10.52
C GLY A 40 -4.91 3.55 -10.83
N SER A 41 -5.64 3.21 -11.89
CA SER A 41 -6.85 3.92 -12.31
C SER A 41 -7.95 3.93 -11.25
N VAL A 42 -8.96 4.77 -11.44
CA VAL A 42 -10.20 4.72 -10.64
C VAL A 42 -10.82 3.33 -10.80
N GLY A 43 -11.26 2.72 -9.70
CA GLY A 43 -11.81 1.35 -9.69
C GLY A 43 -10.76 0.23 -9.72
N ALA A 44 -9.46 0.52 -9.80
CA ALA A 44 -8.41 -0.51 -9.81
C ALA A 44 -8.38 -1.40 -8.56
N GLY A 45 -8.87 -0.89 -7.40
CA GLY A 45 -8.91 -1.65 -6.16
C GLY A 45 -7.94 -1.16 -5.08
N LYS A 46 -7.39 0.05 -5.20
CA LYS A 46 -6.47 0.64 -4.21
C LYS A 46 -7.08 0.67 -2.81
N THR A 47 -8.24 1.28 -2.68
CA THR A 47 -8.99 1.37 -1.42
C THR A 47 -9.35 -0.02 -0.88
N GLU A 48 -9.70 -0.97 -1.75
CA GLU A 48 -10.01 -2.34 -1.32
C GLU A 48 -8.78 -3.04 -0.76
N PHE A 49 -7.61 -2.87 -1.39
CA PHE A 49 -6.36 -3.40 -0.87
C PHE A 49 -6.03 -2.79 0.51
N ALA A 50 -6.14 -1.46 0.66
CA ALA A 50 -5.94 -0.79 1.94
C ALA A 50 -6.89 -1.32 3.03
N ARG A 51 -8.18 -1.49 2.71
CA ARG A 51 -9.18 -2.10 3.62
C ARG A 51 -8.78 -3.50 4.07
N LEU A 52 -8.32 -4.33 3.15
CA LEU A 52 -7.88 -5.69 3.45
C LEU A 52 -6.67 -5.71 4.38
N VAL A 53 -5.69 -4.82 4.17
CA VAL A 53 -4.52 -4.68 5.07
C VAL A 53 -4.96 -4.25 6.46
N ILE A 54 -5.79 -3.21 6.60
CA ILE A 54 -6.28 -2.70 7.88
C ILE A 54 -7.08 -3.78 8.63
N LYS A 55 -8.01 -4.46 7.94
CA LYS A 55 -8.79 -5.55 8.54
C LYS A 55 -7.92 -6.75 8.94
N ALA A 56 -6.89 -7.07 8.15
CA ALA A 56 -5.96 -8.13 8.50
C ALA A 56 -5.12 -7.74 9.74
N LYS A 57 -4.68 -6.49 9.85
CA LYS A 57 -3.97 -5.99 11.04
C LYS A 57 -4.84 -6.07 12.28
N ALA A 58 -6.11 -5.66 12.19
CA ALA A 58 -7.06 -5.77 13.29
C ALA A 58 -7.21 -7.22 13.78
N ARG A 59 -7.37 -8.17 12.84
CA ARG A 59 -7.49 -9.59 13.18
C ARG A 59 -6.26 -10.14 13.90
N ASN A 60 -5.06 -9.69 13.52
CA ASN A 60 -3.80 -10.10 14.18
C ASN A 60 -3.77 -9.65 15.65
N GLU A 61 -4.53 -8.63 16.02
CA GLU A 61 -4.66 -8.14 17.40
C GLU A 61 -5.99 -8.53 18.07
N ASN A 62 -6.76 -9.44 17.46
CA ASN A 62 -8.10 -9.84 17.91
C ASN A 62 -9.08 -8.67 18.04
N LEU A 63 -8.92 -7.66 17.20
CA LEU A 63 -9.83 -6.52 17.08
C LEU A 63 -10.80 -6.73 15.93
N VAL A 64 -12.00 -6.19 16.07
CA VAL A 64 -13.01 -6.15 15.02
C VAL A 64 -13.15 -4.72 14.53
N ILE A 65 -12.92 -4.50 13.24
CA ILE A 65 -13.23 -3.25 12.56
C ILE A 65 -14.39 -3.55 11.60
N ASP A 66 -15.56 -3.05 11.91
CA ASP A 66 -16.78 -3.33 11.13
C ASP A 66 -16.66 -2.72 9.71
N GLU A 67 -16.26 -1.46 9.63
CA GLU A 67 -16.14 -0.76 8.36
C GLU A 67 -14.83 0.03 8.27
N VAL A 68 -14.18 -0.08 7.11
CA VAL A 68 -13.06 0.77 6.70
C VAL A 68 -13.56 1.61 5.52
N SER A 69 -13.92 2.86 5.78
CA SER A 69 -14.42 3.77 4.75
C SER A 69 -13.30 4.22 3.80
N SER A 70 -13.67 4.69 2.61
CA SER A 70 -12.72 5.37 1.73
C SER A 70 -12.41 6.78 2.25
N PRO A 71 -11.14 7.20 2.33
CA PRO A 71 -10.77 8.54 2.76
C PRO A 71 -10.88 9.60 1.66
N THR A 72 -11.47 9.32 0.50
CA THR A 72 -11.53 10.25 -0.63
C THR A 72 -12.11 11.64 -0.27
N PHE A 73 -13.00 11.71 0.73
CA PHE A 73 -13.56 12.98 1.19
C PHE A 73 -12.87 13.56 2.44
N SER A 74 -12.45 12.69 3.36
CA SER A 74 -11.75 13.07 4.59
C SER A 74 -10.25 13.27 4.38
N LEU A 75 -9.72 12.83 3.26
CA LEU A 75 -8.32 12.77 2.84
C LEU A 75 -7.46 11.85 3.71
N VAL A 76 -7.69 11.81 5.01
CA VAL A 76 -6.93 10.98 5.97
C VAL A 76 -7.89 10.28 6.93
N GLN A 77 -7.68 9.00 7.16
CA GLN A 77 -8.29 8.22 8.23
C GLN A 77 -7.22 7.45 8.99
N THR A 78 -7.33 7.45 10.32
CA THR A 78 -6.34 6.82 11.20
C THR A 78 -6.98 5.69 11.98
N TYR A 79 -6.25 4.58 12.11
CA TYR A 79 -6.64 3.38 12.85
C TYR A 79 -5.57 3.09 13.89
N ASP A 80 -5.95 3.15 15.17
CA ASP A 80 -5.05 2.88 16.29
C ASP A 80 -5.08 1.40 16.65
N PHE A 81 -3.90 0.78 16.68
CA PHE A 81 -3.66 -0.59 17.10
C PHE A 81 -2.76 -0.61 18.33
N LYS A 82 -2.65 -1.75 18.99
CA LYS A 82 -1.85 -1.87 20.22
C LYS A 82 -0.36 -1.55 20.01
N TYR A 83 0.18 -1.92 18.85
CA TYR A 83 1.62 -1.84 18.56
C TYR A 83 1.95 -0.89 17.41
N CYS A 84 0.97 -0.39 16.72
CA CYS A 84 1.18 0.55 15.60
C CYS A 84 -0.07 1.40 15.38
N LYS A 85 0.10 2.41 14.55
CA LYS A 85 -0.96 3.21 13.97
C LYS A 85 -0.93 3.03 12.46
N ILE A 86 -2.09 2.94 11.81
CA ILE A 86 -2.19 2.97 10.34
C ILE A 86 -2.88 4.26 9.93
N SER A 87 -2.24 5.03 9.07
CA SER A 87 -2.84 6.16 8.38
C SER A 87 -3.21 5.75 6.95
N HIS A 88 -4.49 5.86 6.61
CA HIS A 88 -5.01 5.64 5.27
C HIS A 88 -5.31 6.98 4.64
N ILE A 89 -4.61 7.31 3.56
CA ILE A 89 -4.59 8.61 2.91
C ILE A 89 -5.02 8.43 1.46
N ASP A 90 -5.84 9.36 0.94
CA ASP A 90 -6.25 9.40 -0.46
C ASP A 90 -6.00 10.80 -1.02
N LEU A 91 -5.06 10.91 -1.96
CA LEU A 91 -4.66 12.18 -2.56
C LEU A 91 -5.37 12.47 -3.90
N TYR A 92 -6.41 11.72 -4.27
CA TYR A 92 -7.14 11.89 -5.54
C TYR A 92 -7.63 13.33 -5.78
N ARG A 93 -7.91 14.08 -4.71
CA ARG A 93 -8.45 15.43 -4.75
C ARG A 93 -7.43 16.50 -4.36
N VAL A 94 -6.20 16.11 -4.12
CA VAL A 94 -5.12 17.03 -3.73
C VAL A 94 -4.36 17.41 -4.98
N ASP A 95 -4.37 18.70 -5.30
CA ASP A 95 -3.83 19.21 -6.56
C ASP A 95 -2.53 20.04 -6.37
N SER A 96 -2.12 20.30 -5.14
CA SER A 96 -0.97 21.16 -4.86
C SER A 96 -0.08 20.66 -3.72
N GLU A 97 1.21 21.02 -3.79
CA GLU A 97 2.16 20.77 -2.70
C GLU A 97 1.79 21.51 -1.40
N VAL A 98 1.10 22.64 -1.51
CA VAL A 98 0.61 23.41 -0.34
C VAL A 98 -0.40 22.59 0.43
N GLU A 99 -1.33 21.94 -0.25
CA GLU A 99 -2.32 21.06 0.39
C GLU A 99 -1.64 19.83 1.03
N LEU A 100 -0.61 19.25 0.40
CA LEU A 100 0.18 18.19 1.03
C LEU A 100 0.81 18.65 2.34
N PHE A 101 1.39 19.84 2.34
CA PHE A 101 1.99 20.42 3.54
C PHE A 101 0.95 20.68 4.64
N GLU A 102 -0.23 21.16 4.30
CA GLU A 102 -1.34 21.35 5.25
C GLU A 102 -1.81 20.03 5.88
N LEU A 103 -1.74 18.93 5.13
CA LEU A 103 -1.99 17.58 5.62
C LEU A 103 -0.81 17.01 6.45
N GLY A 104 0.29 17.74 6.55
CA GLY A 104 1.51 17.31 7.24
C GLY A 104 2.26 16.20 6.50
N ILE A 105 2.13 16.09 5.19
CA ILE A 105 2.78 15.09 4.36
C ILE A 105 4.06 15.71 3.75
N PRO A 106 5.22 15.02 3.84
CA PRO A 106 5.49 13.65 4.32
C PRO A 106 5.82 13.55 5.82
N ASP A 107 5.84 14.62 6.60
CA ASP A 107 6.31 14.62 7.99
C ASP A 107 5.52 13.65 8.88
N ASN A 108 4.26 13.41 8.56
CA ASN A 108 3.38 12.48 9.30
C ASN A 108 3.63 10.99 9.00
N PHE A 109 4.65 10.63 8.21
CA PHE A 109 4.95 9.22 7.95
C PHE A 109 5.76 8.55 9.06
N VAL A 110 6.22 9.32 10.04
CA VAL A 110 6.98 8.81 11.19
C VAL A 110 6.02 8.17 12.20
N ASP A 111 6.47 7.09 12.83
CA ASP A 111 5.77 6.36 13.91
C ASP A 111 4.40 5.75 13.54
N GLN A 112 4.11 5.62 12.27
CA GLN A 112 2.90 4.95 11.79
C GLN A 112 3.17 4.19 10.48
N ILE A 113 2.29 3.24 10.14
CA ILE A 113 2.23 2.63 8.82
C ILE A 113 1.35 3.54 7.96
N THR A 114 1.83 3.94 6.78
CA THR A 114 1.07 4.78 5.86
C THR A 114 0.63 3.97 4.64
N LEU A 115 -0.68 3.92 4.38
CA LEU A 115 -1.28 3.45 3.14
C LEU A 115 -1.77 4.67 2.37
N LEU A 116 -1.13 5.01 1.26
CA LEU A 116 -1.41 6.25 0.52
C LEU A 116 -1.83 5.94 -0.91
N GLU A 117 -3.07 6.30 -1.24
CA GLU A 117 -3.62 6.22 -2.59
C GLU A 117 -3.30 7.48 -3.39
N TRP A 118 -3.12 7.33 -4.71
CA TRP A 118 -2.82 8.40 -5.64
C TRP A 118 -1.53 9.17 -5.31
N PRO A 119 -0.39 8.46 -5.27
CA PRO A 119 0.89 9.04 -4.84
C PRO A 119 1.54 9.95 -5.88
N GLU A 120 0.91 10.20 -7.02
CA GLU A 120 1.53 10.83 -8.19
C GLU A 120 1.99 12.27 -7.93
N ILE A 121 1.33 12.97 -6.98
CA ILE A 121 1.72 14.32 -6.57
C ILE A 121 2.88 14.32 -5.54
N LEU A 122 3.15 13.16 -4.93
CA LEU A 122 4.16 13.06 -3.88
C LEU A 122 5.56 12.99 -4.47
N GLU A 123 6.45 13.89 -4.04
CA GLU A 123 7.86 13.79 -4.37
C GLU A 123 8.55 12.67 -3.57
N THR A 124 8.59 11.46 -4.12
CA THR A 124 9.16 10.28 -3.45
C THR A 124 10.66 10.35 -3.19
N LYS A 125 11.38 11.29 -3.81
CA LYS A 125 12.82 11.51 -3.58
C LYS A 125 13.19 11.79 -2.12
N ASN A 126 12.20 12.27 -1.33
CA ASN A 126 12.37 12.55 0.09
C ASN A 126 12.04 11.34 0.98
N LEU A 127 11.54 10.25 0.40
CA LEU A 127 11.26 9.01 1.12
C LEU A 127 12.49 8.10 1.07
N LEU A 128 13.03 7.78 2.23
CA LEU A 128 14.18 6.88 2.33
C LEU A 128 13.80 5.42 2.09
N ARG A 129 12.56 5.06 2.44
CA ARG A 129 12.05 3.69 2.39
C ARG A 129 10.56 3.67 2.10
N TYR A 130 10.15 2.99 1.03
CA TYR A 130 8.75 2.82 0.68
C TYR A 130 8.52 1.66 -0.28
N VAL A 131 7.29 1.21 -0.38
CA VAL A 131 6.83 0.23 -1.39
C VAL A 131 5.83 0.92 -2.30
N CYS A 132 5.97 0.74 -3.60
CA CYS A 132 4.98 1.18 -4.57
C CYS A 132 4.23 -0.04 -5.12
N ILE A 133 2.91 -0.07 -4.97
CA ILE A 133 2.03 -1.10 -5.51
C ILE A 133 1.22 -0.50 -6.66
N LYS A 134 1.49 -0.97 -7.88
CA LYS A 134 0.73 -0.60 -9.08
C LYS A 134 -0.34 -1.65 -9.31
N ILE A 135 -1.61 -1.26 -9.23
CA ILE A 135 -2.77 -2.14 -9.39
C ILE A 135 -3.43 -1.83 -10.72
N LYS A 136 -3.65 -2.87 -11.53
CA LYS A 136 -4.35 -2.77 -12.83
C LYS A 136 -5.43 -3.83 -12.94
N GLU A 137 -6.45 -3.57 -13.73
CA GLU A 137 -7.37 -4.63 -14.15
C GLU A 137 -6.64 -5.64 -15.02
N ALA A 138 -6.88 -6.92 -14.73
CA ALA A 138 -6.30 -8.00 -15.51
C ALA A 138 -6.90 -8.02 -16.93
N LYS A 139 -6.05 -8.20 -17.95
CA LYS A 139 -6.49 -8.17 -19.34
C LYS A 139 -7.31 -9.39 -19.74
N LYS A 140 -7.11 -10.52 -19.07
CA LYS A 140 -7.65 -11.82 -19.48
C LYS A 140 -8.91 -12.22 -18.73
N LEU A 141 -9.03 -11.82 -17.47
CA LEU A 141 -10.08 -12.28 -16.57
C LEU A 141 -10.76 -11.07 -15.93
N GLU A 142 -12.04 -10.87 -16.21
CA GLU A 142 -12.86 -9.84 -15.60
C GLU A 142 -12.90 -10.01 -14.08
N GLY A 143 -12.84 -8.92 -13.34
CA GLY A 143 -12.82 -8.92 -11.87
C GLY A 143 -11.46 -9.28 -11.24
N HIS A 144 -10.48 -9.70 -12.04
CA HIS A 144 -9.12 -9.99 -11.57
C HIS A 144 -8.22 -8.76 -11.66
N ARG A 145 -7.09 -8.80 -10.95
CA ARG A 145 -6.12 -7.70 -10.89
C ARG A 145 -4.69 -8.20 -11.17
N ASP A 146 -3.92 -7.33 -11.81
CA ASP A 146 -2.47 -7.49 -11.95
C ASP A 146 -1.77 -6.55 -10.96
N PHE A 147 -0.80 -7.07 -10.23
CA PHE A 147 -0.01 -6.30 -9.28
C PHE A 147 1.45 -6.24 -9.71
N THR A 148 2.02 -5.04 -9.67
CA THR A 148 3.47 -4.82 -9.69
C THR A 148 3.85 -4.16 -8.37
N ILE A 149 4.74 -4.78 -7.59
CA ILE A 149 5.20 -4.29 -6.30
C ILE A 149 6.67 -3.94 -6.42
N GLU A 150 7.01 -2.67 -6.25
CA GLU A 150 8.36 -2.14 -6.31
C GLU A 150 8.80 -1.69 -4.92
N PHE A 151 9.96 -2.17 -4.47
CA PHE A 151 10.53 -1.87 -3.16
C PHE A 151 11.68 -0.89 -3.30
N PHE A 152 11.65 0.17 -2.51
CA PHE A 152 12.67 1.23 -2.50
C PHE A 152 13.26 1.39 -1.10
N GLY A 153 14.60 1.58 -1.04
CA GLY A 153 15.35 1.61 0.21
C GLY A 153 15.60 0.21 0.76
N ASP A 154 16.22 0.15 1.94
CA ASP A 154 16.74 -1.10 2.52
C ASP A 154 15.72 -1.81 3.43
N SER A 155 16.07 -3.06 3.80
CA SER A 155 15.37 -3.83 4.84
C SER A 155 13.93 -4.25 4.52
N TRP A 156 13.67 -4.64 3.27
CA TRP A 156 12.39 -5.22 2.84
C TRP A 156 12.40 -6.74 2.76
N ASP A 157 13.48 -7.41 3.25
CA ASP A 157 13.71 -8.85 3.05
C ASP A 157 12.58 -9.71 3.59
N ASP A 158 12.03 -9.36 4.78
CA ASP A 158 10.92 -10.09 5.39
C ASP A 158 9.66 -10.03 4.53
N LEU A 159 9.28 -8.84 4.06
CA LEU A 159 8.09 -8.65 3.24
C LEU A 159 8.28 -9.23 1.84
N SER A 160 9.37 -8.87 1.16
CA SER A 160 9.63 -9.33 -0.20
C SER A 160 9.87 -10.84 -0.25
N GLY A 161 10.60 -11.40 0.72
CA GLY A 161 10.86 -12.83 0.84
C GLY A 161 9.58 -13.62 1.11
N THR A 162 8.69 -13.13 1.99
CA THR A 162 7.41 -13.79 2.26
C THR A 162 6.50 -13.76 1.02
N LEU A 163 6.45 -12.64 0.29
CA LEU A 163 5.70 -12.54 -0.96
C LEU A 163 6.25 -13.49 -2.03
N LEU A 164 7.58 -13.55 -2.20
CA LEU A 164 8.22 -14.48 -3.14
C LEU A 164 8.01 -15.95 -2.77
N GLY A 165 7.96 -16.27 -1.49
CA GLY A 165 7.64 -17.61 -1.01
C GLY A 165 6.17 -18.00 -1.23
N SER A 166 5.31 -17.04 -1.56
CA SER A 166 3.91 -17.31 -1.93
C SER A 166 3.83 -17.77 -3.39
N ARG A 167 2.75 -18.50 -3.72
CA ARG A 167 2.47 -18.94 -5.11
C ARG A 167 2.12 -17.81 -6.09
N HIS A 168 1.99 -16.57 -5.59
CA HIS A 168 1.41 -15.46 -6.35
C HIS A 168 2.44 -14.62 -7.10
N PHE A 169 3.69 -14.60 -6.67
CA PHE A 169 4.68 -13.66 -7.19
C PHE A 169 5.86 -14.30 -7.89
N ASN A 170 6.33 -13.61 -8.91
CA ASN A 170 7.60 -13.84 -9.59
C ASN A 170 8.44 -12.55 -9.54
N ILE A 171 9.77 -12.71 -9.67
CA ILE A 171 10.65 -11.55 -9.83
C ILE A 171 10.38 -10.92 -11.18
N GLY A 172 9.99 -9.64 -11.19
CA GLY A 172 9.80 -8.86 -12.41
C GLY A 172 11.09 -8.74 -13.20
N LYS A 173 10.97 -8.76 -14.50
CA LYS A 173 12.12 -8.49 -15.39
C LYS A 173 12.45 -7.00 -15.32
N LYS A 174 13.74 -6.69 -15.08
CA LYS A 174 14.28 -5.33 -15.23
C LYS A 174 14.24 -4.87 -16.68
#